data_2a702daa89045c615db3576b08fa96a9
#
_entry.id   2a702daa89045c615db3576b08fa96a9
#
_cell.length_a   1.000
_cell.length_b   1.000
_cell.length_c   1.000
_cell.angle_alpha   90.00
_cell.angle_beta   90.00
_cell.angle_gamma   90.00
#
_symmetry.space_group_name_H-M   'P 1'
#
loop_
_entity.id
_entity.type
_entity.pdbx_description
1 polymer ?
#
loop_
_entity_poly.entity_id
_entity_poly.type
_entity_poly.pdbx_seq_one_letter_code
_entity_poly.pdbx_strand_id
1 'polypeptide(L)'
;MVKLREPDQLPIEAQECKDLIRIGSARRPEKQCTKCGCMDFHAHEKCLRWFSMVVRTIVCPILCVIYRWRCANCGATFRNLPSICVRFKRYLRPEMEKRSEAYVESDPISYRKVVREDGFAVVYDGPIADVDATEAEKEREWVPELAHTTPYRWISSIARCRERLQPVVNQARRVSDLAPRLSTIMISSAKYRSEARKRALQACCLLLRAMRIVGLKNPTEFATLGSSP
;
A
#
# COMPACT_ATOMS: atom_id res chain seq x y z
N MET A 1 8.96 24.44 -3.49
CA MET A 1 7.86 23.78 -2.77
C MET A 1 6.70 24.76 -2.73
N VAL A 2 5.63 24.55 -3.48
CA VAL A 2 4.46 25.44 -3.50
C VAL A 2 3.48 24.89 -2.48
N LYS A 3 3.26 25.62 -1.39
CA LYS A 3 2.21 25.31 -0.42
C LYS A 3 0.90 25.86 -0.97
N LEU A 4 -0.02 24.99 -1.35
CA LEU A 4 -1.39 25.39 -1.63
C LEU A 4 -2.10 25.60 -0.29
N ARG A 5 -2.36 26.88 0.02
CA ARG A 5 -3.20 27.27 1.15
C ARG A 5 -4.65 27.36 0.67
N GLU A 6 -5.38 26.29 0.78
CA GLU A 6 -6.84 26.38 0.92
C GLU A 6 -7.28 25.20 1.82
N PRO A 7 -7.68 25.47 3.07
CA PRO A 7 -8.00 24.42 4.04
C PRO A 7 -9.29 23.66 3.75
N ASP A 8 -10.12 24.12 2.82
CA ASP A 8 -11.52 23.67 2.74
C ASP A 8 -11.83 22.63 1.65
N GLN A 9 -10.85 22.23 0.84
CA GLN A 9 -11.09 21.23 -0.21
C GLN A 9 -10.02 20.16 -0.27
N LEU A 10 -10.12 19.23 0.67
CA LEU A 10 -9.47 17.95 0.50
C LEU A 10 -9.90 17.30 -0.79
N PRO A 11 -8.96 16.72 -1.57
CA PRO A 11 -9.37 15.86 -2.66
C PRO A 11 -10.35 14.81 -2.12
N ILE A 12 -11.50 14.70 -2.76
CA ILE A 12 -12.57 13.75 -2.39
C ILE A 12 -11.97 12.35 -2.21
N GLU A 13 -11.03 11.98 -3.08
CA GLU A 13 -10.33 10.70 -3.03
C GLU A 13 -9.54 10.48 -1.72
N ALA A 14 -8.99 11.55 -1.15
CA ALA A 14 -8.26 11.45 0.12
C ALA A 14 -9.22 11.27 1.30
N GLN A 15 -10.36 11.94 1.27
CA GLN A 15 -11.41 11.76 2.27
C GLN A 15 -12.02 10.36 2.20
N GLU A 16 -12.34 9.88 1.00
CA GLU A 16 -12.83 8.52 0.79
C GLU A 16 -11.85 7.47 1.29
N CYS A 17 -10.55 7.64 1.02
CA CYS A 17 -9.51 6.76 1.55
C CYS A 17 -9.47 6.76 3.08
N LYS A 18 -9.58 7.92 3.71
CA LYS A 18 -9.63 8.04 5.16
C LYS A 18 -10.82 7.25 5.73
N ASP A 19 -11.99 7.42 5.16
CA ASP A 19 -13.20 6.72 5.59
C ASP A 19 -13.10 5.21 5.36
N LEU A 20 -12.56 4.77 4.23
CA LEU A 20 -12.29 3.35 3.97
C LEU A 20 -11.32 2.75 5.00
N ILE A 21 -10.28 3.48 5.39
CA ILE A 21 -9.33 3.02 6.40
C ILE A 21 -10.01 2.91 7.77
N ARG A 22 -10.75 3.94 8.17
CA ARG A 22 -11.48 3.98 9.43
C ARG A 22 -12.49 2.84 9.52
N ILE A 23 -13.39 2.74 8.54
CA ILE A 23 -14.45 1.71 8.49
C ILE A 23 -13.83 0.31 8.43
N GLY A 24 -12.83 0.10 7.57
CA GLY A 24 -12.18 -1.20 7.40
C GLY A 24 -11.46 -1.65 8.67
N SER A 25 -10.80 -0.74 9.40
CA SER A 25 -10.12 -1.08 10.65
C SER A 25 -11.09 -1.34 11.81
N ALA A 26 -12.26 -0.69 11.80
CA ALA A 26 -13.30 -0.86 12.81
C ALA A 26 -14.09 -2.16 12.67
N ARG A 27 -14.04 -2.81 11.49
CA ARG A 27 -14.71 -4.11 11.31
C ARG A 27 -14.03 -5.18 12.14
N ARG A 28 -14.85 -6.03 12.77
CA ARG A 28 -14.35 -7.21 13.48
C ARG A 28 -13.54 -8.08 12.51
N PRO A 29 -12.36 -8.58 12.94
CA PRO A 29 -11.58 -9.47 12.10
C PRO A 29 -12.33 -10.77 11.77
N GLU A 30 -12.30 -11.14 10.50
CA GLU A 30 -12.94 -12.37 10.00
C GLU A 30 -11.97 -13.57 10.06
N LYS A 31 -10.69 -13.32 10.37
CA LYS A 31 -9.65 -14.34 10.41
C LYS A 31 -9.42 -14.84 11.82
N GLN A 32 -9.02 -16.10 11.92
CA GLN A 32 -8.63 -16.72 13.16
C GLN A 32 -7.40 -16.05 13.78
N CYS A 33 -7.33 -16.07 15.10
CA CYS A 33 -6.15 -15.65 15.83
C CYS A 33 -4.95 -16.54 15.45
N THR A 34 -3.88 -15.92 14.99
CA THR A 34 -2.66 -16.63 14.55
C THR A 34 -1.94 -17.36 15.68
N LYS A 35 -2.25 -17.05 16.96
CA LYS A 35 -1.65 -17.71 18.12
C LYS A 35 -2.46 -18.91 18.63
N CYS A 36 -3.78 -18.81 18.63
CA CYS A 36 -4.63 -19.83 19.27
C CYS A 36 -5.83 -20.29 18.44
N GLY A 37 -6.00 -19.82 17.20
CA GLY A 37 -7.10 -20.21 16.33
C GLY A 37 -8.48 -19.66 16.69
N CYS A 38 -8.60 -18.92 17.80
CA CYS A 38 -9.88 -18.35 18.24
C CYS A 38 -10.42 -17.34 17.22
N MET A 39 -11.74 -17.32 17.03
CA MET A 39 -12.45 -16.38 16.15
C MET A 39 -13.07 -15.20 16.90
N ASP A 40 -12.95 -15.20 18.24
CA ASP A 40 -13.56 -14.17 19.06
C ASP A 40 -12.58 -13.06 19.41
N PHE A 41 -13.00 -11.81 19.11
CA PHE A 41 -12.17 -10.62 19.25
C PHE A 41 -12.98 -9.45 19.81
N HIS A 42 -12.34 -8.69 20.70
CA HIS A 42 -12.89 -7.47 21.26
C HIS A 42 -12.10 -6.25 20.75
N ALA A 43 -12.78 -5.14 20.53
CA ALA A 43 -12.11 -3.86 20.32
C ALA A 43 -11.33 -3.51 21.59
N HIS A 44 -10.03 -3.28 21.44
CA HIS A 44 -9.13 -3.08 22.59
C HIS A 44 -8.77 -1.61 22.78
N GLU A 45 -8.27 -1.00 21.72
CA GLU A 45 -7.89 0.41 21.76
C GLU A 45 -7.99 1.03 20.36
N LYS A 46 -8.06 2.35 20.31
CA LYS A 46 -7.87 3.15 19.10
C LYS A 46 -6.44 3.68 19.09
N CYS A 47 -5.79 3.68 17.94
CA CYS A 47 -4.49 4.30 17.77
C CYS A 47 -4.47 5.14 16.50
N LEU A 48 -3.80 6.27 16.55
CA LEU A 48 -3.62 7.14 15.40
C LEU A 48 -2.45 6.68 14.54
N ARG A 49 -2.63 6.77 13.24
CA ARG A 49 -1.57 6.44 12.28
C ARG A 49 -1.64 7.31 11.05
N TRP A 50 -0.51 7.85 10.68
CA TRP A 50 -0.33 8.56 9.43
C TRP A 50 -0.20 7.60 8.25
N PHE A 51 -0.96 7.90 7.20
CA PHE A 51 -0.81 7.33 5.87
C PHE A 51 -0.55 8.45 4.86
N SER A 52 -0.07 8.07 3.70
CA SER A 52 0.18 8.99 2.59
C SER A 52 -0.41 8.42 1.33
N MET A 53 -1.16 9.23 0.63
CA MET A 53 -1.57 8.96 -0.73
C MET A 53 -1.13 10.10 -1.64
N VAL A 54 -1.07 9.83 -2.93
CA VAL A 54 -0.84 10.85 -3.94
C VAL A 54 -2.08 10.96 -4.79
N VAL A 55 -2.71 12.13 -4.74
CA VAL A 55 -3.85 12.47 -5.58
C VAL A 55 -3.34 13.39 -6.66
N ARG A 56 -3.38 12.94 -7.91
CA ARG A 56 -2.76 13.64 -9.04
C ARG A 56 -1.27 13.88 -8.78
N THR A 57 -0.87 15.08 -8.37
CA THR A 57 0.53 15.46 -8.03
C THR A 57 0.68 15.86 -6.57
N ILE A 58 -0.40 15.80 -5.78
CA ILE A 58 -0.44 16.28 -4.40
C ILE A 58 -0.25 15.10 -3.46
N VAL A 59 0.74 15.18 -2.58
CA VAL A 59 0.90 14.23 -1.47
C VAL A 59 -0.02 14.65 -0.33
N CYS A 60 -1.02 13.82 -0.05
CA CYS A 60 -1.99 14.04 1.01
C CYS A 60 -1.61 13.18 2.22
N PRO A 61 -1.11 13.76 3.32
CA PRO A 61 -0.96 13.06 4.58
C PRO A 61 -2.35 12.87 5.22
N ILE A 62 -2.66 11.65 5.58
CA ILE A 62 -3.95 11.29 6.18
C ILE A 62 -3.68 10.71 7.57
N LEU A 63 -4.20 11.37 8.61
CA LEU A 63 -4.20 10.84 9.97
C LEU A 63 -5.48 10.05 10.21
N CYS A 64 -5.37 8.74 10.43
CA CYS A 64 -6.50 7.85 10.58
C CYS A 64 -6.50 7.17 11.94
N VAL A 65 -7.68 7.02 12.51
CA VAL A 65 -7.91 6.14 13.64
C VAL A 65 -7.89 4.68 13.15
N ILE A 66 -7.05 3.87 13.77
CA ILE A 66 -6.94 2.43 13.52
C ILE A 66 -7.34 1.68 14.78
N TYR A 67 -8.27 0.77 14.64
CA TYR A 67 -8.70 -0.08 15.75
C TYR A 67 -7.71 -1.21 15.98
N ARG A 68 -7.38 -1.43 17.24
CA ARG A 68 -6.62 -2.57 17.71
C ARG A 68 -7.58 -3.57 18.35
N TRP A 69 -7.49 -4.79 17.94
CA TRP A 69 -8.32 -5.89 18.38
C TRP A 69 -7.55 -6.81 19.30
N ARG A 70 -8.22 -7.36 20.29
CA ARG A 70 -7.67 -8.33 21.25
C ARG A 70 -8.41 -9.64 21.13
N CYS A 71 -7.67 -10.75 21.03
CA CYS A 71 -8.23 -12.09 21.05
C CYS A 71 -8.81 -12.39 22.44
N ALA A 72 -10.06 -12.85 22.50
CA ALA A 72 -10.74 -13.18 23.73
C ALA A 72 -10.05 -14.32 24.49
N ASN A 73 -9.49 -15.30 23.78
CA ASN A 73 -8.88 -16.48 24.39
C ASN A 73 -7.44 -16.22 24.87
N CYS A 74 -6.54 -15.78 24.01
CA CYS A 74 -5.10 -15.69 24.36
C CYS A 74 -4.61 -14.26 24.64
N GLY A 75 -5.47 -13.25 24.54
CA GLY A 75 -5.11 -11.86 24.77
C GLY A 75 -4.20 -11.24 23.70
N ALA A 76 -3.83 -11.96 22.65
CA ALA A 76 -3.00 -11.42 21.58
C ALA A 76 -3.69 -10.24 20.89
N THR A 77 -2.94 -9.18 20.63
CA THR A 77 -3.46 -7.98 19.98
C THR A 77 -2.94 -7.83 18.57
N PHE A 78 -3.78 -7.29 17.68
CA PHE A 78 -3.41 -6.98 16.30
C PHE A 78 -4.26 -5.85 15.74
N ARG A 79 -3.81 -5.28 14.64
CA ARG A 79 -4.52 -4.22 13.91
C ARG A 79 -5.18 -4.83 12.70
N ASN A 80 -6.48 -4.61 12.55
CA ASN A 80 -7.20 -4.98 11.34
C ASN A 80 -7.06 -3.85 10.31
N LEU A 81 -6.09 -3.98 9.42
CA LEU A 81 -5.85 -2.97 8.39
C LEU A 81 -6.57 -3.38 7.11
N PRO A 82 -7.32 -2.47 6.46
CA PRO A 82 -7.92 -2.73 5.16
C PRO A 82 -6.85 -2.97 4.10
N SER A 83 -7.24 -3.61 3.00
CA SER A 83 -6.34 -4.06 1.92
C SER A 83 -5.55 -2.93 1.25
N ILE A 84 -6.06 -1.69 1.29
CA ILE A 84 -5.34 -0.51 0.79
C ILE A 84 -4.15 -0.12 1.66
N CYS A 85 -4.09 -0.61 2.90
CA CYS A 85 -2.99 -0.33 3.82
C CYS A 85 -1.99 -1.49 3.81
N VAL A 86 -0.71 -1.16 3.82
CA VAL A 86 0.36 -2.16 3.97
C VAL A 86 0.96 -2.04 5.36
N ARG A 87 1.07 -3.17 6.08
CA ARG A 87 1.64 -3.23 7.43
C ARG A 87 3.04 -2.60 7.44
N PHE A 88 3.30 -1.73 8.41
CA PHE A 88 4.56 -1.00 8.58
C PHE A 88 4.93 -0.04 7.44
N LYS A 89 4.02 0.25 6.50
CA LYS A 89 4.24 1.24 5.45
C LYS A 89 3.35 2.46 5.69
N ARG A 90 3.88 3.65 5.37
CA ARG A 90 3.12 4.90 5.44
C ARG A 90 2.32 5.14 4.16
N TYR A 91 2.90 4.85 3.01
CA TYR A 91 2.20 4.99 1.73
C TYR A 91 1.17 3.90 1.54
N LEU A 92 0.05 4.26 0.98
CA LEU A 92 -1.01 3.34 0.61
C LEU A 92 -0.54 2.40 -0.50
N ARG A 93 -1.14 1.23 -0.55
CA ARG A 93 -0.79 0.17 -1.49
C ARG A 93 -0.85 0.59 -2.96
N PRO A 94 -1.89 1.30 -3.44
CA PRO A 94 -1.95 1.73 -4.84
C PRO A 94 -0.74 2.57 -5.26
N GLU A 95 -0.28 3.47 -4.38
CA GLU A 95 0.89 4.29 -4.65
C GLU A 95 2.19 3.47 -4.70
N MET A 96 2.32 2.49 -3.79
CA MET A 96 3.46 1.58 -3.80
C MET A 96 3.51 0.75 -5.08
N GLU A 97 2.35 0.28 -5.55
CA GLU A 97 2.22 -0.50 -6.77
C GLU A 97 2.54 0.35 -8.00
N LYS A 98 1.92 1.53 -8.14
CA LYS A 98 2.15 2.47 -9.24
C LYS A 98 3.64 2.80 -9.42
N ARG A 99 4.33 3.19 -8.34
CA ARG A 99 5.75 3.55 -8.42
C ARG A 99 6.67 2.35 -8.62
N SER A 100 6.33 1.21 -8.04
CA SER A 100 7.10 -0.02 -8.29
C SER A 100 6.97 -0.44 -9.75
N GLU A 101 5.79 -0.33 -10.32
CA GLU A 101 5.50 -0.63 -11.72
C GLU A 101 6.24 0.32 -12.65
N ALA A 102 6.15 1.64 -12.41
CA ALA A 102 6.89 2.63 -13.18
C ALA A 102 8.39 2.31 -13.22
N TYR A 103 8.97 1.83 -12.11
CA TYR A 103 10.38 1.43 -12.09
C TYR A 103 10.65 0.15 -12.88
N VAL A 104 9.83 -0.90 -12.73
CA VAL A 104 10.15 -2.21 -13.33
C VAL A 104 9.82 -2.27 -14.81
N GLU A 105 8.85 -1.51 -15.29
CA GLU A 105 8.40 -1.51 -16.67
C GLU A 105 9.06 -0.46 -17.57
N SER A 106 9.53 0.66 -17.00
CA SER A 106 10.18 1.71 -17.78
C SER A 106 11.68 1.46 -17.96
N ASP A 107 12.23 1.77 -19.14
CA ASP A 107 13.65 1.64 -19.43
C ASP A 107 14.17 2.90 -20.16
N PRO A 108 15.30 3.50 -19.78
CA PRO A 108 15.97 3.39 -18.49
C PRO A 108 15.43 4.40 -17.47
N ILE A 109 15.04 3.96 -16.31
CA ILE A 109 14.58 4.83 -15.23
C ILE A 109 15.39 4.63 -13.95
N SER A 110 15.66 5.70 -13.22
CA SER A 110 16.28 5.63 -11.89
C SER A 110 15.24 5.74 -10.79
N TYR A 111 15.55 5.25 -9.58
CA TYR A 111 14.68 5.44 -8.41
C TYR A 111 14.41 6.91 -8.11
N ARG A 112 15.39 7.79 -8.37
CA ARG A 112 15.23 9.23 -8.21
C ARG A 112 14.19 9.79 -9.19
N LYS A 113 14.20 9.31 -10.44
CA LYS A 113 13.22 9.74 -11.45
C LYS A 113 11.81 9.29 -11.07
N VAL A 114 11.63 8.02 -10.68
CA VAL A 114 10.34 7.48 -10.22
C VAL A 114 9.74 8.30 -9.07
N VAL A 115 10.59 8.80 -8.16
CA VAL A 115 10.14 9.64 -7.04
C VAL A 115 9.77 11.06 -7.49
N ARG A 116 10.39 11.55 -8.59
CA ARG A 116 10.22 12.92 -9.08
C ARG A 116 9.21 13.05 -10.22
N GLU A 117 8.78 11.95 -10.83
CA GLU A 117 7.97 11.95 -12.06
C GLU A 117 6.61 12.64 -11.94
N ASP A 118 6.06 12.79 -10.73
CA ASP A 118 4.78 13.47 -10.53
C ASP A 118 4.92 15.00 -10.37
N GLY A 119 6.05 15.58 -10.78
CA GLY A 119 6.30 17.00 -10.54
C GLY A 119 6.54 17.28 -9.06
N PHE A 120 6.60 18.53 -8.68
CA PHE A 120 6.77 18.92 -7.28
C PHE A 120 5.60 18.38 -6.46
N ALA A 121 5.88 17.47 -5.53
CA ALA A 121 4.89 17.04 -4.56
C ALA A 121 4.43 18.30 -3.79
N VAL A 122 3.25 18.77 -4.11
CA VAL A 122 2.61 19.81 -3.33
C VAL A 122 2.14 19.13 -2.05
N VAL A 123 2.74 19.50 -0.96
CA VAL A 123 2.31 19.04 0.35
C VAL A 123 1.08 19.83 0.72
N TYR A 124 0.00 19.14 0.94
CA TYR A 124 -1.17 19.73 1.56
C TYR A 124 -0.83 20.13 3.00
N ASP A 125 -0.98 21.41 3.33
CA ASP A 125 -0.51 22.00 4.60
C ASP A 125 -1.47 21.77 5.78
N GLY A 126 -2.43 20.90 5.64
CA GLY A 126 -3.32 20.51 6.72
C GLY A 126 -3.40 19.01 6.85
N PRO A 127 -3.11 18.42 8.01
CA PRO A 127 -3.39 17.02 8.22
C PRO A 127 -4.88 16.79 8.10
N ILE A 128 -5.29 15.83 7.26
CA ILE A 128 -6.64 15.30 7.30
C ILE A 128 -6.71 14.46 8.57
N ALA A 129 -6.91 15.13 9.67
CA ALA A 129 -7.06 14.47 10.94
C ALA A 129 -8.44 13.85 11.07
N ASP A 130 -8.51 12.70 11.69
CA ASP A 130 -9.76 12.18 12.20
C ASP A 130 -10.25 13.09 13.33
N VAL A 131 -11.56 13.19 13.52
CA VAL A 131 -12.21 14.05 14.55
C VAL A 131 -11.68 13.74 15.96
N ASP A 132 -11.25 12.49 16.19
CA ASP A 132 -10.74 12.02 17.48
C ASP A 132 -9.25 12.34 17.72
N ALA A 133 -8.57 12.99 16.77
CA ALA A 133 -7.15 13.31 16.92
C ALA A 133 -6.94 14.53 17.85
N THR A 134 -6.02 14.40 18.81
CA THR A 134 -5.61 15.53 19.65
C THR A 134 -4.81 16.55 18.84
N GLU A 135 -4.81 17.82 19.27
CA GLU A 135 -4.03 18.88 18.59
C GLU A 135 -2.52 18.52 18.54
N ALA A 136 -1.97 17.95 19.60
CA ALA A 136 -0.57 17.50 19.62
C ALA A 136 -0.24 16.40 18.58
N GLU A 137 -1.23 15.59 18.20
CA GLU A 137 -1.07 14.57 17.16
C GLU A 137 -1.21 15.16 15.77
N LYS A 138 -1.99 16.21 15.61
CA LYS A 138 -2.12 16.98 14.37
C LYS A 138 -0.87 17.81 14.08
N GLU A 139 -0.21 18.35 15.13
CA GLU A 139 0.97 19.20 15.02
C GLU A 139 2.28 18.43 14.75
N ARG A 140 2.28 17.10 14.85
CA ARG A 140 3.50 16.34 14.53
C ARG A 140 3.92 16.59 13.11
N GLU A 141 5.04 17.26 12.97
CA GLU A 141 5.66 17.58 11.68
C GLU A 141 5.84 16.31 10.85
N TRP A 142 5.12 16.23 9.77
CA TRP A 142 5.23 15.12 8.86
C TRP A 142 5.98 15.56 7.61
N VAL A 143 7.13 14.91 7.36
CA VAL A 143 7.94 15.17 6.18
C VAL A 143 7.48 14.22 5.06
N PRO A 144 6.84 14.76 4.01
CA PRO A 144 6.25 13.95 2.95
C PRO A 144 7.25 13.48 1.90
N GLU A 145 8.52 13.83 2.01
CA GLU A 145 9.51 13.49 1.00
C GLU A 145 9.69 11.97 0.87
N LEU A 146 9.42 11.49 -0.33
CA LEU A 146 9.67 10.11 -0.69
C LEU A 146 11.16 9.92 -1.00
N ALA A 147 11.90 9.32 -0.08
CA ALA A 147 13.30 8.98 -0.33
C ALA A 147 13.42 7.98 -1.51
N HIS A 148 14.38 8.20 -2.40
CA HIS A 148 14.63 7.32 -3.55
C HIS A 148 14.89 5.85 -3.18
N THR A 149 15.30 5.57 -1.95
CA THR A 149 15.45 4.20 -1.42
C THR A 149 14.12 3.52 -1.12
N THR A 150 13.03 4.28 -1.01
CA THR A 150 11.72 3.74 -0.65
C THR A 150 11.12 2.85 -1.74
N PRO A 151 11.09 3.22 -3.04
CA PRO A 151 10.68 2.31 -4.11
C PRO A 151 11.52 1.03 -4.17
N TYR A 152 12.82 1.11 -3.90
CA TYR A 152 13.67 -0.08 -3.80
C TYR A 152 13.16 -1.06 -2.74
N ARG A 153 12.78 -0.55 -1.55
CA ARG A 153 12.24 -1.35 -0.45
C ARG A 153 10.84 -1.89 -0.76
N TRP A 154 10.02 -1.14 -1.48
CA TRP A 154 8.69 -1.59 -1.89
C TRP A 154 8.77 -2.75 -2.87
N ILE A 155 9.58 -2.63 -3.92
CA ILE A 155 9.84 -3.70 -4.88
C ILE A 155 10.29 -4.98 -4.16
N SER A 156 11.21 -4.86 -3.22
CA SER A 156 11.70 -6.00 -2.44
C SER A 156 10.62 -6.59 -1.52
N SER A 157 9.70 -5.75 -1.02
CA SER A 157 8.56 -6.22 -0.20
C SER A 157 7.52 -6.95 -1.03
N ILE A 158 7.18 -6.43 -2.21
CA ILE A 158 6.24 -7.07 -3.16
C ILE A 158 6.83 -8.40 -3.63
N ALA A 159 8.10 -8.43 -4.00
CA ALA A 159 8.78 -9.63 -4.47
C ALA A 159 8.76 -10.78 -3.43
N ARG A 160 8.90 -10.45 -2.15
CA ARG A 160 8.82 -11.43 -1.04
C ARG A 160 7.41 -12.05 -0.88
N CYS A 161 6.39 -11.41 -1.40
CA CYS A 161 5.03 -11.96 -1.38
C CYS A 161 4.76 -12.97 -2.50
N ARG A 162 5.77 -13.32 -3.33
CA ARG A 162 5.60 -14.19 -4.50
C ARG A 162 4.91 -15.50 -4.17
N GLU A 163 5.35 -16.19 -3.14
CA GLU A 163 4.78 -17.49 -2.76
C GLU A 163 3.32 -17.37 -2.33
N ARG A 164 3.01 -16.36 -1.50
CA ARG A 164 1.65 -16.08 -1.05
C ARG A 164 0.71 -15.67 -2.17
N LEU A 165 1.21 -14.95 -3.17
CA LEU A 165 0.45 -14.45 -4.31
C LEU A 165 0.52 -15.38 -5.53
N GLN A 166 1.10 -16.57 -5.38
CA GLN A 166 1.11 -17.58 -6.44
C GLN A 166 -0.30 -17.92 -6.97
N PRO A 167 -1.34 -18.03 -6.12
CA PRO A 167 -2.72 -18.22 -6.60
C PRO A 167 -3.17 -17.12 -7.57
N VAL A 168 -2.82 -15.84 -7.30
CA VAL A 168 -3.15 -14.70 -8.19
C VAL A 168 -2.46 -14.86 -9.54
N VAL A 169 -1.18 -15.27 -9.55
CA VAL A 169 -0.44 -15.52 -10.80
C VAL A 169 -1.09 -16.66 -11.58
N ASN A 170 -1.49 -17.73 -10.90
CA ASN A 170 -2.15 -18.86 -11.54
C ASN A 170 -3.53 -18.47 -12.09
N GLN A 171 -4.30 -17.68 -11.36
CA GLN A 171 -5.57 -17.12 -11.82
C GLN A 171 -5.38 -16.21 -13.04
N ALA A 172 -4.42 -15.30 -13.01
CA ALA A 172 -4.10 -14.44 -14.13
C ALA A 172 -3.75 -15.24 -15.40
N ARG A 173 -3.03 -16.35 -15.25
CA ARG A 173 -2.70 -17.25 -16.36
C ARG A 173 -3.90 -17.97 -16.96
N ARG A 174 -4.91 -18.29 -16.12
CA ARG A 174 -6.14 -18.97 -16.58
C ARG A 174 -7.13 -18.03 -17.29
N VAL A 175 -7.13 -16.78 -16.87
CA VAL A 175 -8.17 -15.82 -17.26
C VAL A 175 -7.82 -15.10 -18.55
N SER A 176 -6.59 -15.19 -19.07
CA SER A 176 -6.15 -14.20 -20.00
C SER A 176 -5.38 -14.71 -21.21
N ASP A 177 -5.83 -14.23 -22.37
CA ASP A 177 -5.05 -14.16 -23.61
C ASP A 177 -3.76 -13.30 -23.43
N LEU A 178 -3.60 -12.64 -22.30
CA LEU A 178 -2.42 -11.89 -21.87
C LEU A 178 -1.39 -12.76 -21.14
N ALA A 179 -1.64 -14.06 -20.98
CA ALA A 179 -0.68 -15.01 -20.37
C ALA A 179 0.73 -14.96 -20.98
N PRO A 180 0.92 -14.75 -22.29
CA PRO A 180 2.25 -14.58 -22.88
C PRO A 180 3.02 -13.40 -22.29
N ARG A 181 2.34 -12.32 -21.92
CA ARG A 181 2.97 -11.13 -21.29
C ARG A 181 3.47 -11.39 -19.88
N LEU A 182 2.98 -12.45 -19.21
CA LEU A 182 3.47 -12.86 -17.90
C LEU A 182 4.77 -13.67 -17.98
N SER A 183 5.01 -14.36 -19.09
CA SER A 183 6.17 -15.26 -19.26
C SER A 183 7.44 -14.53 -19.73
N THR A 184 7.30 -13.40 -20.40
CA THR A 184 8.42 -12.62 -20.96
C THR A 184 8.74 -11.40 -20.11
N ILE A 185 9.31 -11.61 -18.90
CA ILE A 185 9.75 -10.49 -18.04
C ILE A 185 11.24 -10.29 -18.24
N MET A 186 11.57 -9.34 -19.10
CA MET A 186 12.94 -8.88 -19.29
C MET A 186 13.20 -7.68 -18.37
N ILE A 187 14.28 -7.75 -17.60
CA ILE A 187 14.74 -6.63 -16.78
C ILE A 187 16.08 -6.17 -17.32
N SER A 188 16.20 -4.89 -17.65
CA SER A 188 17.44 -4.29 -18.11
C SER A 188 18.55 -4.49 -17.10
N SER A 189 19.74 -4.84 -17.57
CA SER A 189 20.94 -5.05 -16.74
C SER A 189 21.33 -3.78 -15.96
N ALA A 190 20.97 -2.60 -16.46
CA ALA A 190 21.20 -1.33 -15.77
C ALA A 190 20.44 -1.20 -14.44
N LYS A 191 19.42 -2.02 -14.20
CA LYS A 191 18.56 -1.95 -13.01
C LYS A 191 19.03 -2.82 -11.85
N TYR A 192 19.96 -3.73 -12.07
CA TYR A 192 20.43 -4.64 -11.03
C TYR A 192 21.94 -4.84 -11.08
N ARG A 193 22.51 -5.04 -9.88
CA ARG A 193 23.94 -5.35 -9.70
C ARG A 193 24.19 -6.80 -9.24
N SER A 194 23.11 -7.54 -8.97
CA SER A 194 23.20 -8.92 -8.51
C SER A 194 22.02 -9.75 -9.03
N GLU A 195 22.22 -11.05 -9.22
CA GLU A 195 21.15 -11.98 -9.62
C GLU A 195 19.99 -12.02 -8.61
N ALA A 196 20.30 -11.85 -7.32
CA ALA A 196 19.23 -11.75 -6.29
C ALA A 196 18.32 -10.54 -6.54
N ARG A 197 18.91 -9.39 -6.91
CA ARG A 197 18.14 -8.19 -7.25
C ARG A 197 17.35 -8.37 -8.54
N LYS A 198 17.91 -8.99 -9.55
CA LYS A 198 17.22 -9.34 -10.80
C LYS A 198 15.98 -10.18 -10.52
N ARG A 199 16.13 -11.25 -9.73
CA ARG A 199 15.00 -12.11 -9.34
C ARG A 199 13.91 -11.34 -8.59
N ALA A 200 14.29 -10.42 -7.70
CA ALA A 200 13.32 -9.57 -6.98
C ALA A 200 12.56 -8.64 -7.94
N LEU A 201 13.23 -8.04 -8.91
CA LEU A 201 12.58 -7.20 -9.93
C LEU A 201 11.64 -8.02 -10.81
N GLN A 202 12.06 -9.20 -11.26
CA GLN A 202 11.22 -10.11 -12.04
C GLN A 202 9.99 -10.57 -11.26
N ALA A 203 10.16 -10.95 -9.99
CA ALA A 203 9.06 -11.35 -9.13
C ALA A 203 8.08 -10.19 -8.89
N CYS A 204 8.58 -8.99 -8.63
CA CYS A 204 7.75 -7.80 -8.45
C CYS A 204 6.95 -7.50 -9.73
N CYS A 205 7.60 -7.47 -10.88
CA CYS A 205 6.93 -7.24 -12.18
C CYS A 205 5.85 -8.29 -12.46
N LEU A 206 6.17 -9.56 -12.25
CA LEU A 206 5.21 -10.66 -12.42
C LEU A 206 3.97 -10.46 -11.56
N LEU A 207 4.17 -10.15 -10.28
CA LEU A 207 3.07 -9.96 -9.35
C LEU A 207 2.21 -8.75 -9.72
N LEU A 208 2.81 -7.60 -10.02
CA LEU A 208 2.08 -6.40 -10.41
C LEU A 208 1.24 -6.63 -11.68
N ARG A 209 1.80 -7.29 -12.69
CA ARG A 209 1.07 -7.66 -13.91
C ARG A 209 -0.06 -8.64 -13.64
N ALA A 210 0.18 -9.68 -12.84
CA ALA A 210 -0.84 -10.65 -12.47
C ALA A 210 -1.99 -9.97 -11.70
N MET A 211 -1.65 -9.12 -10.74
CA MET A 211 -2.59 -8.36 -9.95
C MET A 211 -3.46 -7.44 -10.82
N ARG A 212 -2.87 -6.76 -11.79
CA ARG A 212 -3.61 -5.91 -12.74
C ARG A 212 -4.60 -6.75 -13.56
N ILE A 213 -4.19 -7.90 -14.06
CA ILE A 213 -5.05 -8.78 -14.86
C ILE A 213 -6.25 -9.28 -14.03
N VAL A 214 -6.01 -9.77 -12.83
CA VAL A 214 -7.06 -10.25 -11.93
C VAL A 214 -7.94 -9.11 -11.44
N GLY A 215 -7.37 -7.99 -11.06
CA GLY A 215 -8.07 -6.81 -10.57
C GLY A 215 -8.99 -6.17 -11.62
N LEU A 216 -8.62 -6.20 -12.89
CA LEU A 216 -9.48 -5.74 -13.99
C LEU A 216 -10.72 -6.63 -14.20
N LYS A 217 -10.64 -7.91 -13.83
CA LYS A 217 -11.75 -8.86 -14.00
C LYS A 217 -12.56 -9.10 -12.72
N ASN A 218 -11.90 -9.04 -11.56
CA ASN A 218 -12.51 -9.30 -10.23
C ASN A 218 -11.98 -8.33 -9.16
N PRO A 219 -12.36 -7.05 -9.18
CA PRO A 219 -11.81 -6.06 -8.25
C PRO A 219 -12.12 -6.35 -6.78
N THR A 220 -13.20 -7.08 -6.49
CA THR A 220 -13.63 -7.44 -5.12
C THR A 220 -12.80 -8.56 -4.49
N GLU A 221 -12.35 -9.56 -5.25
CA GLU A 221 -11.52 -10.65 -4.72
C GLU A 221 -10.09 -10.20 -4.40
N PHE A 222 -9.64 -9.15 -5.06
CA PHE A 222 -8.31 -8.60 -4.85
C PHE A 222 -8.10 -8.00 -3.45
N ALA A 223 -9.17 -7.45 -2.88
CA ALA A 223 -9.16 -6.87 -1.55
C ALA A 223 -8.84 -7.91 -0.46
N THR A 224 -9.20 -9.17 -0.66
CA THR A 224 -9.04 -10.25 0.34
C THR A 224 -7.65 -10.88 0.35
N LEU A 225 -6.92 -10.88 -0.79
CA LEU A 225 -5.62 -11.53 -0.91
C LEU A 225 -4.47 -10.76 -0.24
N GLY A 226 -4.63 -9.46 -0.02
CA GLY A 226 -3.63 -8.60 0.62
C GLY A 226 -3.65 -8.56 2.13
N SER A 227 -4.61 -9.20 2.77
CA SER A 227 -4.86 -9.11 4.21
C SER A 227 -4.35 -10.30 5.03
N SER A 228 -3.54 -11.20 4.45
CA SER A 228 -2.89 -12.26 5.23
C SER A 228 -1.67 -11.77 6.00
N PRO A 229 -1.42 -12.30 7.20
CA PRO A 229 -0.51 -11.80 8.23
C PRO A 229 0.94 -11.71 7.81
#